data_2cada4890adc2210e5a6b304313a1824
#
_entry.id   2cada4890adc2210e5a6b304313a1824
#
_cell.length_a   1.000
_cell.length_b   1.000
_cell.length_c   1.000
_cell.angle_alpha   90.00
_cell.angle_beta   90.00
_cell.angle_gamma   90.00
#
_symmetry.space_group_name_H-M   'P 1'
#
loop_
_entity.id
_entity.type
_entity.pdbx_description
1 polymer ?
#
loop_
_entity_poly.entity_id
_entity_poly.type
_entity_poly.pdbx_seq_one_letter_code
_entity_poly.pdbx_strand_id
1 'polypeptide(L)'
;MEPLIDPHGRRVTDLRVSITDRCNFRCTYCMPAEGMDWLSRDDLLTYEEQARIVRVCVERYGFESVRITGGEPTVRAHLPRLVAMLAPLGVDIAMTTNGVKLPEMVHDLADAGLRRINVSLDSLKPDVFRELTRRDDLGRVLAGIDAALDAGLSPVKVNCVVMRGINDDEVVDLARYGRERGVGVRFIEFMPLDADGAWSRDRVVPAQEILERIHAEFPLEEVPVAGVRSEHVEPAERFRYADGIGDVGVIASVTEPFCDHCDRIRMTAEGKLRTCLFALEEFDLRAIVRSGDDLDGADDEIDDRLAAEIARAVGRKWAGHRIGQVDFVRPDRSMSQIGG
;
A
#
# COMPACT_ATOMS: atom_id res chain seq x y z
N MET A 1 18.76 16.26 10.51
CA MET A 1 17.40 15.75 10.23
C MET A 1 16.53 15.99 11.44
N GLU A 2 15.40 16.64 11.28
CA GLU A 2 14.44 16.85 12.33
C GLU A 2 13.27 15.86 12.11
N PRO A 3 12.92 15.02 13.11
CA PRO A 3 11.87 14.03 12.91
C PRO A 3 10.52 14.71 12.65
N LEU A 4 9.77 14.23 11.68
CA LEU A 4 8.45 14.74 11.35
C LEU A 4 7.40 14.09 12.27
N ILE A 5 6.91 14.89 13.24
CA ILE A 5 5.96 14.43 14.26
C ILE A 5 4.60 15.10 14.02
N ASP A 6 3.54 14.31 14.00
CA ASP A 6 2.19 14.80 13.83
C ASP A 6 1.59 15.36 15.16
N PRO A 7 0.40 16.02 15.14
CA PRO A 7 -0.22 16.59 16.33
C PRO A 7 -0.57 15.58 17.43
N HIS A 8 -0.49 14.27 17.13
CA HIS A 8 -0.80 13.19 18.06
C HIS A 8 0.46 12.48 18.59
N GLY A 9 1.64 13.04 18.29
CA GLY A 9 2.92 12.51 18.77
C GLY A 9 3.48 11.32 17.96
N ARG A 10 2.88 11.01 16.79
CA ARG A 10 3.35 9.91 15.92
C ARG A 10 4.46 10.43 15.00
N ARG A 11 5.59 9.73 14.98
CA ARG A 11 6.67 9.98 14.00
C ARG A 11 6.24 9.43 12.64
N VAL A 12 6.30 10.25 11.60
CA VAL A 12 5.95 9.86 10.23
C VAL A 12 7.21 9.45 9.49
N THR A 13 7.26 8.18 9.04
CA THR A 13 8.46 7.56 8.44
C THR A 13 8.19 6.74 7.18
N ASP A 14 6.92 6.47 6.84
CA ASP A 14 6.52 5.68 5.67
C ASP A 14 5.82 6.57 4.63
N LEU A 15 6.36 6.62 3.41
CA LEU A 15 5.74 7.29 2.28
C LEU A 15 5.20 6.27 1.27
N ARG A 16 3.90 6.32 1.01
CA ARG A 16 3.30 5.60 -0.11
C ARG A 16 3.24 6.48 -1.34
N VAL A 17 3.84 6.02 -2.42
CA VAL A 17 3.95 6.76 -3.68
C VAL A 17 3.10 6.09 -4.74
N SER A 18 1.95 6.68 -5.05
CA SER A 18 1.17 6.29 -6.21
C SER A 18 1.86 6.81 -7.46
N ILE A 19 2.20 5.92 -8.40
CA ILE A 19 2.91 6.32 -9.62
C ILE A 19 1.98 6.44 -10.83
N THR A 20 0.78 5.89 -10.75
CA THR A 20 -0.26 5.95 -11.79
C THR A 20 -1.62 5.68 -11.16
N ASP A 21 -2.66 6.26 -11.72
CA ASP A 21 -4.06 5.94 -11.41
C ASP A 21 -4.57 4.73 -12.21
N ARG A 22 -3.90 4.37 -13.32
CA ARG A 22 -4.30 3.28 -14.22
C ARG A 22 -4.09 1.92 -13.60
N CYS A 23 -5.05 1.00 -13.83
CA CYS A 23 -4.98 -0.38 -13.42
C CYS A 23 -5.52 -1.28 -14.54
N ASN A 24 -4.95 -2.48 -14.70
CA ASN A 24 -5.44 -3.53 -15.60
C ASN A 24 -6.58 -4.35 -14.98
N PHE A 25 -6.79 -4.27 -13.65
CA PHE A 25 -7.93 -4.86 -12.96
C PHE A 25 -9.07 -3.86 -12.76
N ARG A 26 -10.25 -4.37 -12.36
CA ARG A 26 -11.45 -3.61 -12.00
C ARG A 26 -12.06 -4.20 -10.73
N CYS A 27 -11.23 -4.31 -9.67
CA CYS A 27 -11.69 -4.92 -8.42
C CYS A 27 -12.91 -4.20 -7.85
N THR A 28 -13.93 -4.97 -7.46
CA THR A 28 -15.22 -4.48 -6.99
C THR A 28 -15.12 -3.53 -5.79
N TYR A 29 -14.10 -3.74 -4.95
CA TYR A 29 -13.84 -2.91 -3.77
C TYR A 29 -12.93 -1.70 -4.05
N CYS A 30 -12.48 -1.49 -5.29
CA CYS A 30 -11.49 -0.46 -5.62
C CYS A 30 -11.95 0.48 -6.74
N MET A 31 -12.60 -0.04 -7.78
CA MET A 31 -12.81 0.69 -9.02
C MET A 31 -14.13 0.29 -9.70
N PRO A 32 -14.87 1.23 -10.34
CA PRO A 32 -16.03 0.92 -11.14
C PRO A 32 -15.72 -0.04 -12.30
N ALA A 33 -16.73 -0.80 -12.74
CA ALA A 33 -16.57 -1.77 -13.83
C ALA A 33 -16.13 -1.11 -15.15
N GLU A 34 -16.68 0.04 -15.47
CA GLU A 34 -16.40 0.85 -16.65
C GLU A 34 -15.02 1.53 -16.59
N GLY A 35 -14.42 1.58 -15.41
CA GLY A 35 -13.18 2.31 -15.16
C GLY A 35 -13.45 3.74 -14.69
N MET A 36 -12.50 4.62 -14.93
CA MET A 36 -12.50 5.99 -14.43
C MET A 36 -11.96 6.92 -15.51
N ASP A 37 -12.17 8.22 -15.35
CA ASP A 37 -11.45 9.24 -16.09
C ASP A 37 -10.00 9.26 -15.61
N TRP A 38 -9.10 8.77 -16.49
CA TRP A 38 -7.68 8.66 -16.16
C TRP A 38 -6.98 10.01 -16.29
N LEU A 39 -6.04 10.23 -15.39
CA LEU A 39 -5.14 11.38 -15.51
C LEU A 39 -4.44 11.40 -16.86
N SER A 40 -4.29 12.60 -17.43
CA SER A 40 -3.48 12.81 -18.61
C SER A 40 -2.00 12.55 -18.28
N ARG A 41 -1.18 12.29 -19.29
CA ARG A 41 0.25 12.09 -19.06
C ARG A 41 0.92 13.33 -18.43
N ASP A 42 0.46 14.52 -18.80
CA ASP A 42 1.02 15.78 -18.33
C ASP A 42 0.62 16.10 -16.89
N ASP A 43 -0.48 15.49 -16.43
CA ASP A 43 -0.91 15.59 -15.02
C ASP A 43 -0.12 14.68 -14.09
N LEU A 44 0.44 13.59 -14.59
CA LEU A 44 1.27 12.71 -13.78
C LEU A 44 2.61 13.37 -13.44
N LEU A 45 3.10 13.13 -12.22
CA LEU A 45 4.49 13.41 -11.91
C LEU A 45 5.43 12.53 -12.73
N THR A 46 6.54 13.08 -13.20
CA THR A 46 7.65 12.29 -13.75
C THR A 46 8.34 11.47 -12.66
N TYR A 47 9.17 10.51 -13.03
CA TYR A 47 9.92 9.75 -12.04
C TYR A 47 10.96 10.62 -11.31
N GLU A 48 11.51 11.60 -12.01
CA GLU A 48 12.45 12.58 -11.45
C GLU A 48 11.76 13.46 -10.40
N GLU A 49 10.55 13.96 -10.67
CA GLU A 49 9.74 14.72 -9.73
C GLU A 49 9.38 13.89 -8.49
N GLN A 50 8.98 12.61 -8.70
CA GLN A 50 8.68 11.69 -7.60
C GLN A 50 9.92 11.40 -6.76
N ALA A 51 11.05 11.11 -7.39
CA ALA A 51 12.31 10.84 -6.69
C ALA A 51 12.79 12.07 -5.91
N ARG A 52 12.62 13.28 -6.44
CA ARG A 52 12.93 14.53 -5.72
C ARG A 52 12.12 14.66 -4.44
N ILE A 53 10.79 14.46 -4.51
CA ILE A 53 9.92 14.56 -3.33
C ILE A 53 10.31 13.49 -2.29
N VAL A 54 10.57 12.25 -2.73
CA VAL A 54 11.05 11.18 -1.84
C VAL A 54 12.36 11.56 -1.19
N ARG A 55 13.32 12.08 -1.95
CA ARG A 55 14.61 12.54 -1.43
C ARG A 55 14.44 13.60 -0.34
N VAL A 56 13.57 14.59 -0.56
CA VAL A 56 13.27 15.62 0.47
C VAL A 56 12.70 14.98 1.74
N CYS A 57 11.78 14.01 1.63
CA CYS A 57 11.26 13.29 2.80
C CYS A 57 12.38 12.55 3.56
N VAL A 58 13.31 11.93 2.85
CA VAL A 58 14.42 11.18 3.46
C VAL A 58 15.44 12.11 4.10
N GLU A 59 15.95 13.08 3.34
CA GLU A 59 17.07 13.92 3.76
C GLU A 59 16.68 14.94 4.83
N ARG A 60 15.46 15.50 4.76
CA ARG A 60 14.99 16.51 5.72
C ARG A 60 14.39 15.88 6.99
N TYR A 61 13.65 14.77 6.84
CA TYR A 61 12.80 14.23 7.91
C TYR A 61 13.14 12.80 8.34
N GLY A 62 14.07 12.13 7.64
CA GLY A 62 14.47 10.77 7.98
C GLY A 62 13.40 9.73 7.73
N PHE A 63 12.72 9.81 6.58
CA PHE A 63 11.83 8.72 6.16
C PHE A 63 12.63 7.44 5.93
N GLU A 64 12.10 6.32 6.39
CA GLU A 64 12.79 5.04 6.45
C GLU A 64 12.30 4.07 5.39
N SER A 65 11.04 4.25 4.92
CA SER A 65 10.47 3.38 3.91
C SER A 65 9.66 4.11 2.86
N VAL A 66 9.69 3.54 1.66
CA VAL A 66 8.89 3.96 0.51
C VAL A 66 8.16 2.77 -0.05
N ARG A 67 6.83 2.90 -0.21
CA ARG A 67 6.04 1.89 -0.88
C ARG A 67 5.52 2.41 -2.21
N ILE A 68 6.02 1.83 -3.29
CA ILE A 68 5.54 2.10 -4.65
C ILE A 68 4.18 1.41 -4.83
N THR A 69 3.20 2.18 -5.26
CA THR A 69 1.82 1.74 -5.47
C THR A 69 1.20 2.55 -6.61
N GLY A 70 -0.13 2.56 -6.71
CA GLY A 70 -0.88 3.31 -7.71
C GLY A 70 -2.25 2.69 -7.90
N GLY A 71 -2.77 2.74 -9.11
CA GLY A 71 -3.71 1.76 -9.58
C GLY A 71 -2.98 0.41 -9.67
N GLU A 72 -2.18 0.24 -10.71
CA GLU A 72 -1.23 -0.88 -10.79
C GLU A 72 0.14 -0.36 -11.28
N PRO A 73 1.18 -0.38 -10.42
CA PRO A 73 2.47 0.23 -10.78
C PRO A 73 3.14 -0.42 -11.99
N THR A 74 2.94 -1.73 -12.20
CA THR A 74 3.57 -2.47 -13.31
C THR A 74 3.02 -2.11 -14.70
N VAL A 75 1.93 -1.34 -14.79
CA VAL A 75 1.44 -0.84 -16.08
C VAL A 75 2.13 0.45 -16.51
N ARG A 76 2.84 1.15 -15.61
CA ARG A 76 3.61 2.32 -15.95
C ARG A 76 4.96 1.93 -16.55
N ALA A 77 5.26 2.43 -17.74
CA ALA A 77 6.50 2.10 -18.44
C ALA A 77 7.74 2.52 -17.65
N HIS A 78 8.83 1.75 -17.79
CA HIS A 78 10.14 2.04 -17.19
C HIS A 78 10.16 2.10 -15.67
N LEU A 79 9.30 1.34 -14.98
CA LEU A 79 9.24 1.28 -13.52
C LEU A 79 10.59 0.98 -12.84
N PRO A 80 11.47 0.07 -13.35
CA PRO A 80 12.80 -0.14 -12.78
C PRO A 80 13.64 1.13 -12.69
N ARG A 81 13.44 2.11 -13.59
CA ARG A 81 14.15 3.40 -13.52
C ARG A 81 13.81 4.17 -12.23
N LEU A 82 12.54 4.21 -11.82
CA LEU A 82 12.17 4.84 -10.55
C LEU A 82 12.83 4.14 -9.37
N VAL A 83 12.78 2.79 -9.34
CA VAL A 83 13.42 2.02 -8.27
C VAL A 83 14.91 2.33 -8.19
N ALA A 84 15.61 2.36 -9.34
CA ALA A 84 17.03 2.72 -9.42
C ALA A 84 17.33 4.15 -8.94
N MET A 85 16.40 5.10 -9.12
CA MET A 85 16.54 6.47 -8.62
C MET A 85 16.35 6.55 -7.10
N LEU A 86 15.52 5.68 -6.52
CA LEU A 86 15.26 5.64 -5.07
C LEU A 86 16.30 4.84 -4.29
N ALA A 87 16.90 3.82 -4.89
CA ALA A 87 17.84 2.90 -4.22
C ALA A 87 19.02 3.61 -3.52
N PRO A 88 19.65 4.66 -4.12
CA PRO A 88 20.76 5.38 -3.48
C PRO A 88 20.37 6.14 -2.20
N LEU A 89 19.07 6.38 -1.97
CA LEU A 89 18.59 7.08 -0.77
C LEU A 89 18.67 6.22 0.50
N GLY A 90 18.95 4.92 0.38
CA GLY A 90 19.13 4.01 1.51
C GLY A 90 17.84 3.66 2.24
N VAL A 91 16.68 3.98 1.67
CA VAL A 91 15.36 3.64 2.22
C VAL A 91 14.95 2.21 1.85
N ASP A 92 14.08 1.62 2.67
CA ASP A 92 13.47 0.33 2.38
C ASP A 92 12.39 0.48 1.30
N ILE A 93 12.69 -0.01 0.09
CA ILE A 93 11.80 0.08 -1.07
C ILE A 93 10.94 -1.17 -1.14
N ALA A 94 9.61 -0.99 -1.02
CA ALA A 94 8.62 -2.01 -1.20
C ALA A 94 7.66 -1.66 -2.35
N MET A 95 7.00 -2.64 -2.92
CA MET A 95 5.96 -2.44 -3.94
C MET A 95 4.71 -3.23 -3.61
N THR A 96 3.53 -2.65 -3.92
CA THR A 96 2.26 -3.38 -3.93
C THR A 96 1.77 -3.48 -5.37
N THR A 97 1.40 -4.68 -5.81
CA THR A 97 1.01 -4.98 -7.19
C THR A 97 -0.06 -6.09 -7.24
N ASN A 98 -0.81 -6.16 -8.32
CA ASN A 98 -1.66 -7.32 -8.61
C ASN A 98 -0.89 -8.53 -9.20
N GLY A 99 0.39 -8.41 -9.44
CA GLY A 99 1.28 -9.51 -9.81
C GLY A 99 1.28 -9.95 -11.27
N VAL A 100 0.28 -9.56 -12.07
CA VAL A 100 0.07 -10.07 -13.45
C VAL A 100 1.28 -9.88 -14.36
N LYS A 101 2.01 -8.77 -14.21
CA LYS A 101 3.17 -8.44 -15.04
C LYS A 101 4.52 -8.72 -14.38
N LEU A 102 4.53 -9.26 -13.17
CA LEU A 102 5.80 -9.56 -12.47
C LEU A 102 6.73 -10.49 -13.25
N PRO A 103 6.26 -11.58 -13.86
CA PRO A 103 7.15 -12.48 -14.62
C PRO A 103 7.97 -11.78 -15.70
N GLU A 104 7.46 -10.64 -16.20
CA GLU A 104 8.10 -9.89 -17.29
C GLU A 104 9.19 -8.90 -16.80
N MET A 105 9.20 -8.52 -15.50
CA MET A 105 10.03 -7.40 -15.04
C MET A 105 10.63 -7.55 -13.65
N VAL A 106 10.31 -8.62 -12.91
CA VAL A 106 10.70 -8.71 -11.50
C VAL A 106 12.22 -8.75 -11.30
N HIS A 107 12.97 -9.36 -12.20
CA HIS A 107 14.45 -9.38 -12.14
C HIS A 107 15.01 -7.97 -12.32
N ASP A 108 14.53 -7.20 -13.30
CA ASP A 108 14.94 -5.81 -13.51
C ASP A 108 14.61 -4.94 -12.27
N LEU A 109 13.47 -5.19 -11.62
CA LEU A 109 13.09 -4.51 -10.38
C LEU A 109 14.00 -4.87 -9.21
N ALA A 110 14.35 -6.14 -9.05
CA ALA A 110 15.27 -6.62 -8.03
C ALA A 110 16.68 -6.05 -8.23
N ASP A 111 17.18 -6.07 -9.45
CA ASP A 111 18.48 -5.50 -9.84
C ASP A 111 18.52 -3.99 -9.62
N ALA A 112 17.41 -3.29 -9.87
CA ALA A 112 17.26 -1.86 -9.61
C ALA A 112 17.22 -1.52 -8.10
N GLY A 113 16.99 -2.48 -7.21
CA GLY A 113 17.02 -2.27 -5.76
C GLY A 113 15.71 -2.55 -5.02
N LEU A 114 14.66 -3.05 -5.70
CA LEU A 114 13.46 -3.52 -5.00
C LEU A 114 13.82 -4.71 -4.10
N ARG A 115 13.36 -4.68 -2.85
CA ARG A 115 13.66 -5.75 -1.88
C ARG A 115 12.42 -6.54 -1.47
N ARG A 116 11.29 -5.89 -1.31
CA ARG A 116 10.07 -6.46 -0.75
C ARG A 116 8.88 -6.22 -1.66
N ILE A 117 7.96 -7.19 -1.69
CA ILE A 117 6.77 -7.07 -2.52
C ILE A 117 5.52 -7.59 -1.80
N ASN A 118 4.42 -6.90 -2.01
CA ASN A 118 3.09 -7.37 -1.65
C ASN A 118 2.31 -7.63 -2.94
N VAL A 119 1.79 -8.83 -3.09
CA VAL A 119 0.92 -9.19 -4.22
C VAL A 119 -0.52 -9.29 -3.73
N SER A 120 -1.44 -8.61 -4.40
CA SER A 120 -2.87 -8.69 -4.09
C SER A 120 -3.46 -9.97 -4.68
N LEU A 121 -4.04 -10.82 -3.81
CA LEU A 121 -4.69 -12.08 -4.19
C LEU A 121 -5.85 -12.36 -3.23
N ASP A 122 -7.06 -12.11 -3.68
CA ASP A 122 -8.26 -12.17 -2.84
C ASP A 122 -8.94 -13.55 -2.88
N SER A 123 -8.60 -14.42 -3.82
CA SER A 123 -9.20 -15.75 -3.96
C SER A 123 -8.27 -16.70 -4.73
N LEU A 124 -8.33 -17.99 -4.37
CA LEU A 124 -7.71 -19.10 -5.09
C LEU A 124 -8.70 -19.81 -6.03
N LYS A 125 -9.98 -19.49 -5.94
CA LYS A 125 -11.04 -20.03 -6.81
C LYS A 125 -11.20 -19.15 -8.06
N PRO A 126 -11.03 -19.70 -9.28
CA PRO A 126 -11.06 -18.90 -10.51
C PRO A 126 -12.34 -18.08 -10.70
N ASP A 127 -13.49 -18.63 -10.32
CA ASP A 127 -14.77 -17.94 -10.48
C ASP A 127 -14.91 -16.76 -9.50
N VAL A 128 -14.54 -16.95 -8.22
CA VAL A 128 -14.54 -15.89 -7.20
C VAL A 128 -13.51 -14.82 -7.54
N PHE A 129 -12.30 -15.21 -7.97
CA PHE A 129 -11.28 -14.27 -8.42
C PHE A 129 -11.78 -13.41 -9.59
N ARG A 130 -12.45 -14.04 -10.58
CA ARG A 130 -13.03 -13.32 -11.74
C ARG A 130 -14.14 -12.37 -11.32
N GLU A 131 -14.99 -12.78 -10.39
CA GLU A 131 -16.03 -11.91 -9.83
C GLU A 131 -15.44 -10.69 -9.16
N LEU A 132 -14.43 -10.88 -8.27
CA LEU A 132 -13.79 -9.82 -7.51
C LEU A 132 -12.98 -8.86 -8.36
N THR A 133 -12.20 -9.37 -9.30
CA THR A 133 -11.24 -8.57 -10.09
C THR A 133 -11.77 -8.14 -11.44
N ARG A 134 -12.89 -8.74 -11.88
CA ARG A 134 -13.46 -8.62 -13.23
C ARG A 134 -12.46 -9.00 -14.32
N ARG A 135 -11.55 -9.95 -14.01
CA ARG A 135 -10.49 -10.47 -14.90
C ARG A 135 -10.28 -11.97 -14.68
N ASP A 136 -9.83 -12.64 -15.72
CA ASP A 136 -9.51 -14.08 -15.71
C ASP A 136 -7.99 -14.30 -15.72
N ASP A 137 -7.30 -13.69 -14.75
CA ASP A 137 -5.83 -13.65 -14.69
C ASP A 137 -5.25 -14.37 -13.45
N LEU A 138 -6.03 -15.19 -12.72
CA LEU A 138 -5.56 -15.85 -11.50
C LEU A 138 -4.24 -16.59 -11.71
N GLY A 139 -4.14 -17.39 -12.78
CA GLY A 139 -2.90 -18.13 -13.09
C GLY A 139 -1.68 -17.23 -13.30
N ARG A 140 -1.89 -16.03 -13.86
CA ARG A 140 -0.81 -15.04 -14.04
C ARG A 140 -0.39 -14.40 -12.73
N VAL A 141 -1.34 -14.15 -11.81
CA VAL A 141 -1.03 -13.65 -10.46
C VAL A 141 -0.20 -14.66 -9.69
N LEU A 142 -0.60 -15.94 -9.70
CA LEU A 142 0.15 -17.02 -9.05
C LEU A 142 1.56 -17.15 -9.63
N ALA A 143 1.69 -17.13 -10.97
CA ALA A 143 3.00 -17.11 -11.64
C ALA A 143 3.84 -15.87 -11.25
N GLY A 144 3.19 -14.73 -11.01
CA GLY A 144 3.84 -13.52 -10.53
C GLY A 144 4.41 -13.65 -9.11
N ILE A 145 3.71 -14.36 -8.22
CA ILE A 145 4.19 -14.67 -6.87
C ILE A 145 5.41 -15.59 -6.95
N ASP A 146 5.34 -16.66 -7.78
CA ASP A 146 6.46 -17.57 -7.99
C ASP A 146 7.69 -16.83 -8.55
N ALA A 147 7.49 -15.97 -9.56
CA ALA A 147 8.57 -15.16 -10.13
C ALA A 147 9.21 -14.21 -9.10
N ALA A 148 8.43 -13.66 -8.17
CA ALA A 148 8.95 -12.80 -7.11
C ALA A 148 9.84 -13.59 -6.13
N LEU A 149 9.47 -14.82 -5.80
CA LEU A 149 10.27 -15.71 -4.97
C LEU A 149 11.56 -16.12 -5.69
N ASP A 150 11.46 -16.50 -6.96
CA ASP A 150 12.61 -16.91 -7.80
C ASP A 150 13.60 -15.76 -8.01
N ALA A 151 13.13 -14.52 -8.07
CA ALA A 151 13.97 -13.33 -8.13
C ALA A 151 14.64 -12.96 -6.79
N GLY A 152 14.38 -13.72 -5.72
CA GLY A 152 14.99 -13.52 -4.40
C GLY A 152 14.41 -12.34 -3.62
N LEU A 153 13.24 -11.83 -3.98
CA LEU A 153 12.58 -10.80 -3.17
C LEU A 153 12.15 -11.40 -1.82
N SER A 154 12.43 -10.67 -0.73
CA SER A 154 12.09 -11.14 0.62
C SER A 154 11.82 -9.96 1.56
N PRO A 155 10.71 -9.99 2.31
CA PRO A 155 9.62 -10.94 2.21
C PRO A 155 8.71 -10.71 1.00
N VAL A 156 8.20 -11.79 0.41
CA VAL A 156 7.03 -11.77 -0.46
C VAL A 156 5.79 -11.95 0.40
N LYS A 157 4.85 -11.02 0.31
CA LYS A 157 3.59 -11.05 1.07
C LYS A 157 2.41 -11.09 0.11
N VAL A 158 1.35 -11.78 0.49
CA VAL A 158 0.06 -11.79 -0.19
C VAL A 158 -0.92 -10.96 0.63
N ASN A 159 -1.54 -9.96 0.03
CA ASN A 159 -2.62 -9.20 0.64
C ASN A 159 -3.96 -9.72 0.13
N CYS A 160 -4.89 -10.01 1.05
CA CYS A 160 -6.24 -10.44 0.74
C CYS A 160 -7.25 -9.56 1.48
N VAL A 161 -8.14 -8.89 0.75
CA VAL A 161 -9.31 -8.21 1.32
C VAL A 161 -10.40 -9.25 1.53
N VAL A 162 -10.80 -9.46 2.79
CA VAL A 162 -11.81 -10.47 3.13
C VAL A 162 -13.19 -9.84 3.17
N MET A 163 -14.12 -10.41 2.41
CA MET A 163 -15.50 -9.94 2.30
C MET A 163 -16.47 -11.07 2.60
N ARG A 164 -17.35 -10.85 3.58
CA ARG A 164 -18.35 -11.83 4.01
C ARG A 164 -19.28 -12.23 2.86
N GLY A 165 -19.46 -13.55 2.70
CA GLY A 165 -20.29 -14.16 1.69
C GLY A 165 -19.71 -14.14 0.27
N ILE A 166 -18.43 -13.77 0.11
CA ILE A 166 -17.72 -13.75 -1.17
C ILE A 166 -16.49 -14.65 -1.14
N ASN A 167 -15.51 -14.33 -0.30
CA ASN A 167 -14.24 -15.07 -0.19
C ASN A 167 -13.87 -15.41 1.26
N ASP A 168 -14.73 -15.17 2.22
CA ASP A 168 -14.46 -15.45 3.63
C ASP A 168 -14.37 -16.95 3.94
N ASP A 169 -14.87 -17.82 3.09
CA ASP A 169 -14.70 -19.27 3.16
C ASP A 169 -13.30 -19.74 2.69
N GLU A 170 -12.51 -18.88 2.03
CA GLU A 170 -11.17 -19.21 1.56
C GLU A 170 -10.03 -18.80 2.53
N VAL A 171 -10.34 -18.23 3.68
CA VAL A 171 -9.35 -17.72 4.65
C VAL A 171 -8.33 -18.81 5.03
N VAL A 172 -8.80 -20.04 5.31
CA VAL A 172 -7.94 -21.16 5.68
C VAL A 172 -7.13 -21.67 4.47
N ASP A 173 -7.72 -21.69 3.28
CA ASP A 173 -7.04 -22.12 2.06
C ASP A 173 -5.93 -21.14 1.64
N LEU A 174 -6.18 -19.83 1.77
CA LEU A 174 -5.16 -18.81 1.55
C LEU A 174 -4.04 -18.90 2.59
N ALA A 175 -4.36 -19.16 3.87
CA ALA A 175 -3.35 -19.40 4.89
C ALA A 175 -2.49 -20.64 4.56
N ARG A 176 -3.12 -21.74 4.12
CA ARG A 176 -2.43 -22.96 3.64
C ARG A 176 -1.54 -22.66 2.46
N TYR A 177 -2.03 -21.95 1.45
CA TYR A 177 -1.25 -21.49 0.30
C TYR A 177 0.01 -20.72 0.73
N GLY A 178 -0.14 -19.77 1.68
CA GLY A 178 0.98 -19.00 2.20
C GLY A 178 2.06 -19.88 2.84
N ARG A 179 1.65 -20.86 3.65
CA ARG A 179 2.54 -21.83 4.29
C ARG A 179 3.29 -22.70 3.27
N GLU A 180 2.58 -23.22 2.29
CA GLU A 180 3.15 -24.12 1.23
C GLU A 180 4.12 -23.36 0.32
N ARG A 181 3.88 -22.07 0.06
CA ARG A 181 4.72 -21.23 -0.82
C ARG A 181 5.81 -20.46 -0.08
N GLY A 182 5.79 -20.44 1.24
CA GLY A 182 6.73 -19.63 2.04
C GLY A 182 6.48 -18.12 1.94
N VAL A 183 5.22 -17.71 1.70
CA VAL A 183 4.83 -16.29 1.64
C VAL A 183 3.94 -15.93 2.83
N GLY A 184 4.11 -14.72 3.37
CA GLY A 184 3.28 -14.24 4.46
C GLY A 184 1.93 -13.74 3.95
N VAL A 185 0.81 -14.29 4.41
CA VAL A 185 -0.52 -13.80 4.04
C VAL A 185 -0.97 -12.72 5.01
N ARG A 186 -1.52 -11.63 4.47
CA ARG A 186 -2.08 -10.50 5.22
C ARG A 186 -3.55 -10.34 4.86
N PHE A 187 -4.43 -10.71 5.77
CA PHE A 187 -5.87 -10.55 5.65
C PHE A 187 -6.26 -9.13 6.06
N ILE A 188 -7.04 -8.46 5.25
CA ILE A 188 -7.41 -7.05 5.40
C ILE A 188 -8.93 -6.98 5.51
N GLU A 189 -9.44 -6.33 6.54
CA GLU A 189 -10.85 -6.04 6.66
C GLU A 189 -11.33 -5.12 5.53
N PHE A 190 -12.49 -5.43 4.97
CA PHE A 190 -13.10 -4.66 3.89
C PHE A 190 -13.44 -3.23 4.36
N MET A 191 -12.87 -2.23 3.69
CA MET A 191 -13.00 -0.81 4.03
C MET A 191 -13.98 -0.07 3.10
N PRO A 192 -14.63 1.03 3.55
CA PRO A 192 -15.58 1.83 2.77
C PRO A 192 -14.91 2.73 1.73
N LEU A 193 -14.16 2.13 0.78
CA LEU A 193 -13.48 2.82 -0.33
C LEU A 193 -13.87 2.24 -1.69
N ASP A 194 -14.84 1.34 -1.71
CA ASP A 194 -15.40 0.75 -2.91
C ASP A 194 -16.13 1.80 -3.76
N ALA A 195 -15.90 1.81 -5.06
CA ALA A 195 -16.47 2.83 -5.94
C ALA A 195 -17.99 2.75 -6.07
N ASP A 196 -18.54 1.52 -5.95
CA ASP A 196 -19.97 1.25 -6.16
C ASP A 196 -20.83 1.56 -4.90
N GLY A 197 -20.21 1.97 -3.76
CA GLY A 197 -20.94 2.23 -2.51
C GLY A 197 -21.56 0.98 -1.89
N ALA A 198 -21.06 -0.20 -2.23
CA ALA A 198 -21.59 -1.48 -1.78
C ALA A 198 -21.09 -1.89 -0.38
N TRP A 199 -20.20 -1.11 0.23
CA TRP A 199 -19.71 -1.38 1.57
C TRP A 199 -20.81 -1.26 2.61
N SER A 200 -20.87 -2.25 3.48
CA SER A 200 -21.69 -2.22 4.68
C SER A 200 -20.97 -2.98 5.80
N ARG A 201 -21.29 -2.67 7.05
CA ARG A 201 -20.58 -3.25 8.19
C ARG A 201 -20.79 -4.76 8.33
N ASP A 202 -21.92 -5.27 7.92
CA ASP A 202 -22.26 -6.70 7.89
C ASP A 202 -21.45 -7.50 6.86
N ARG A 203 -20.82 -6.83 5.88
CA ARG A 203 -19.90 -7.45 4.93
C ARG A 203 -18.45 -7.51 5.43
N VAL A 204 -18.15 -6.89 6.55
CA VAL A 204 -16.84 -6.98 7.20
C VAL A 204 -16.72 -8.31 7.92
N VAL A 205 -15.63 -9.02 7.71
CA VAL A 205 -15.24 -10.18 8.52
C VAL A 205 -14.21 -9.68 9.53
N PRO A 206 -14.53 -9.69 10.85
CA PRO A 206 -13.62 -9.18 11.88
C PRO A 206 -12.31 -9.95 11.91
N ALA A 207 -11.21 -9.27 12.21
CA ALA A 207 -9.88 -9.87 12.33
C ALA A 207 -9.86 -11.07 13.28
N GLN A 208 -10.55 -10.97 14.42
CA GLN A 208 -10.66 -12.06 15.37
C GLN A 208 -11.29 -13.32 14.75
N GLU A 209 -12.38 -13.18 13.99
CA GLU A 209 -13.03 -14.30 13.31
C GLU A 209 -12.10 -14.96 12.28
N ILE A 210 -11.32 -14.15 11.54
CA ILE A 210 -10.30 -14.65 10.60
C ILE A 210 -9.27 -15.49 11.34
N LEU A 211 -8.74 -14.98 12.46
CA LEU A 211 -7.74 -15.66 13.27
C LEU A 211 -8.26 -16.94 13.89
N GLU A 212 -9.50 -16.94 14.41
CA GLU A 212 -10.13 -18.14 14.97
C GLU A 212 -10.26 -19.26 13.94
N ARG A 213 -10.68 -18.93 12.71
CA ARG A 213 -10.80 -19.90 11.61
C ARG A 213 -9.43 -20.50 11.24
N ILE A 214 -8.38 -19.66 11.17
CA ILE A 214 -7.04 -20.14 10.86
C ILE A 214 -6.48 -20.96 12.01
N HIS A 215 -6.64 -20.51 13.26
CA HIS A 215 -6.14 -21.18 14.47
C HIS A 215 -6.73 -22.58 14.64
N ALA A 216 -7.98 -22.78 14.25
CA ALA A 216 -8.65 -24.08 14.33
C ALA A 216 -7.97 -25.16 13.46
N GLU A 217 -7.39 -24.76 12.33
CA GLU A 217 -6.67 -25.67 11.41
C GLU A 217 -5.14 -25.63 11.64
N PHE A 218 -4.61 -24.42 11.82
CA PHE A 218 -3.19 -24.16 12.04
C PHE A 218 -3.01 -23.35 13.31
N PRO A 219 -2.65 -23.98 14.44
CA PRO A 219 -2.45 -23.27 15.71
C PRO A 219 -1.51 -22.07 15.56
N LEU A 220 -1.94 -20.91 16.06
CA LEU A 220 -1.26 -19.64 15.97
C LEU A 220 -0.72 -19.21 17.34
N GLU A 221 0.45 -18.60 17.33
CA GLU A 221 1.07 -17.93 18.49
C GLU A 221 1.26 -16.45 18.14
N GLU A 222 0.93 -15.56 19.06
CA GLU A 222 1.21 -14.14 18.88
C GLU A 222 2.72 -13.93 18.75
N VAL A 223 3.11 -13.09 17.79
CA VAL A 223 4.48 -12.60 17.72
C VAL A 223 4.59 -11.39 18.65
N PRO A 224 5.28 -11.53 19.80
CA PRO A 224 5.42 -10.41 20.70
C PRO A 224 6.02 -9.21 19.95
N VAL A 225 5.42 -8.05 20.11
CA VAL A 225 5.96 -6.76 19.60
C VAL A 225 7.27 -6.39 20.33
N ALA A 226 7.70 -7.22 21.30
CA ALA A 226 8.83 -7.00 22.16
C ALA A 226 10.18 -7.13 21.44
N GLY A 227 10.90 -6.03 21.37
CA GLY A 227 12.37 -6.01 21.19
C GLY A 227 12.90 -5.72 19.79
N VAL A 228 12.08 -5.71 18.75
CA VAL A 228 12.47 -5.08 17.49
C VAL A 228 11.95 -3.65 17.54
N ARG A 229 12.80 -2.73 17.95
CA ARG A 229 12.71 -1.34 17.54
C ARG A 229 13.02 -1.28 16.03
N SER A 230 12.19 -1.91 15.21
CA SER A 230 11.94 -1.32 13.92
C SER A 230 11.04 -0.13 14.29
N GLU A 231 11.53 1.07 14.10
CA GLU A 231 10.77 2.30 14.24
C GLU A 231 9.57 2.31 13.28
N HIS A 232 9.41 1.25 12.53
CA HIS A 232 8.40 0.95 11.52
C HIS A 232 7.30 0.08 12.10
N VAL A 233 6.13 0.66 12.33
CA VAL A 233 4.94 -0.07 12.77
C VAL A 233 4.24 -0.69 11.56
N GLU A 234 4.37 -2.02 11.39
CA GLU A 234 3.54 -2.73 10.42
C GLU A 234 2.06 -2.59 10.79
N PRO A 235 1.15 -2.32 9.82
CA PRO A 235 -0.29 -2.23 10.09
C PRO A 235 -0.92 -3.58 10.43
N ALA A 236 -0.22 -4.67 10.16
CA ALA A 236 -0.69 -6.02 10.40
C ALA A 236 -0.25 -6.52 11.79
N GLU A 237 -1.20 -6.93 12.60
CA GLU A 237 -0.93 -7.78 13.74
C GLU A 237 -0.47 -9.15 13.23
N ARG A 238 0.66 -9.66 13.76
CA ARG A 238 1.33 -10.83 13.23
C ARG A 238 1.23 -12.01 14.18
N PHE A 239 0.99 -13.18 13.59
CA PHE A 239 0.94 -14.46 14.27
C PHE A 239 1.87 -15.44 13.57
N ARG A 240 2.63 -16.19 14.37
CA ARG A 240 3.45 -17.30 13.85
C ARG A 240 2.64 -18.58 13.97
N TYR A 241 2.81 -19.46 13.02
CA TYR A 241 2.30 -20.82 13.17
C TYR A 241 3.11 -21.56 14.24
N ALA A 242 2.43 -22.30 15.13
CA ALA A 242 3.05 -22.97 16.28
C ALA A 242 4.11 -24.02 15.89
N ASP A 243 4.01 -24.55 14.66
CA ASP A 243 5.02 -25.45 14.08
C ASP A 243 6.24 -24.69 13.48
N GLY A 244 6.25 -23.37 13.54
CA GLY A 244 7.34 -22.53 13.04
C GLY A 244 7.37 -22.31 11.53
N ILE A 245 6.39 -22.82 10.75
CA ILE A 245 6.37 -22.74 9.29
C ILE A 245 5.65 -21.47 8.83
N GLY A 246 6.34 -20.31 8.85
CA GLY A 246 5.84 -19.04 8.35
C GLY A 246 5.00 -18.23 9.34
N ASP A 247 4.34 -17.22 8.82
CA ASP A 247 3.50 -16.29 9.57
C ASP A 247 2.26 -15.85 8.79
N VAL A 248 1.26 -15.44 9.53
CA VAL A 248 0.05 -14.80 9.01
C VAL A 248 -0.15 -13.47 9.72
N GLY A 249 -0.86 -12.55 9.11
CA GLY A 249 -1.22 -11.30 9.76
C GLY A 249 -2.61 -10.83 9.40
N VAL A 250 -3.19 -10.03 10.28
CA VAL A 250 -4.48 -9.39 10.06
C VAL A 250 -4.33 -7.88 10.14
N ILE A 251 -5.06 -7.17 9.29
CA ILE A 251 -5.13 -5.71 9.28
C ILE A 251 -6.55 -5.33 9.63
N ALA A 252 -6.82 -5.15 10.92
CA ALA A 252 -8.11 -4.84 11.50
C ALA A 252 -8.47 -3.35 11.27
N SER A 253 -8.59 -2.95 10.00
CA SER A 253 -8.79 -1.55 9.61
C SER A 253 -10.12 -0.95 10.08
N VAL A 254 -11.11 -1.79 10.40
CA VAL A 254 -12.48 -1.36 10.72
C VAL A 254 -12.85 -1.67 12.17
N THR A 255 -12.49 -2.86 12.66
CA THR A 255 -12.88 -3.30 13.99
C THR A 255 -11.90 -2.84 15.08
N GLU A 256 -10.60 -2.86 14.79
CA GLU A 256 -9.51 -2.47 15.70
C GLU A 256 -8.47 -1.62 14.97
N PRO A 257 -8.80 -0.37 14.61
CA PRO A 257 -7.94 0.44 13.78
C PRO A 257 -6.63 0.82 14.47
N PHE A 258 -5.51 0.59 13.79
CA PHE A 258 -4.13 0.87 14.24
C PHE A 258 -3.74 2.37 14.07
N CYS A 259 -4.71 3.28 14.07
CA CYS A 259 -4.49 4.71 13.80
C CYS A 259 -3.53 5.37 14.79
N ASP A 260 -3.54 4.96 16.05
CA ASP A 260 -2.71 5.54 17.12
C ASP A 260 -1.20 5.36 16.88
N HIS A 261 -0.82 4.43 16.02
CA HIS A 261 0.58 4.14 15.67
C HIS A 261 0.89 4.38 14.19
N CYS A 262 -0.02 5.03 13.45
CA CYS A 262 0.12 5.19 12.00
C CYS A 262 1.19 6.23 11.63
N ASP A 263 2.30 5.77 11.08
CA ASP A 263 3.46 6.53 10.63
C ASP A 263 3.42 6.94 9.15
N ARG A 264 2.27 6.72 8.45
CA ARG A 264 2.17 6.82 6.99
C ARG A 264 1.59 8.12 6.50
N ILE A 265 2.14 8.58 5.36
CA ILE A 265 1.51 9.55 4.47
C ILE A 265 1.51 9.00 3.03
N ARG A 266 0.76 9.63 2.14
CA ARG A 266 0.54 9.16 0.77
C ARG A 266 0.69 10.29 -0.22
N MET A 267 1.33 10.00 -1.35
CA MET A 267 1.38 10.89 -2.50
C MET A 267 0.64 10.26 -3.68
N THR A 268 -0.31 10.99 -4.25
CA THR A 268 -1.03 10.57 -5.45
C THR A 268 -0.17 10.68 -6.70
N ALA A 269 -0.60 10.07 -7.81
CA ALA A 269 0.16 10.06 -9.06
C ALA A 269 0.37 11.45 -9.66
N GLU A 270 -0.54 12.38 -9.39
CA GLU A 270 -0.46 13.80 -9.78
C GLU A 270 0.19 14.70 -8.71
N GLY A 271 0.77 14.13 -7.64
CA GLY A 271 1.54 14.88 -6.65
C GLY A 271 0.74 15.57 -5.57
N LYS A 272 -0.46 15.08 -5.25
CA LYS A 272 -1.19 15.52 -4.06
C LYS A 272 -0.76 14.69 -2.85
N LEU A 273 -0.36 15.36 -1.77
CA LEU A 273 -0.04 14.69 -0.51
C LEU A 273 -1.29 14.56 0.34
N ARG A 274 -1.48 13.36 0.91
CA ARG A 274 -2.58 12.99 1.81
C ARG A 274 -2.00 12.39 3.08
N THR A 275 -2.50 12.80 4.22
CA THR A 275 -1.99 12.35 5.53
C THR A 275 -2.63 11.06 6.03
N CYS A 276 -3.73 10.64 5.40
CA CYS A 276 -4.46 9.41 5.70
C CYS A 276 -5.10 8.87 4.43
N LEU A 277 -5.39 7.57 4.39
CA LEU A 277 -6.19 6.94 3.33
C LEU A 277 -7.57 7.63 3.20
N PHE A 278 -8.15 8.01 4.33
CA PHE A 278 -9.45 8.67 4.44
C PHE A 278 -9.38 10.19 4.58
N ALA A 279 -8.20 10.81 4.39
CA ALA A 279 -8.10 12.26 4.44
C ALA A 279 -8.96 12.91 3.34
N LEU A 280 -9.66 13.98 3.68
CA LEU A 280 -10.44 14.78 2.74
C LEU A 280 -9.60 15.92 2.14
N GLU A 281 -8.57 16.35 2.87
CA GLU A 281 -7.67 17.42 2.47
C GLU A 281 -6.46 16.87 1.68
N GLU A 282 -6.04 17.64 0.69
CA GLU A 282 -4.89 17.35 -0.17
C GLU A 282 -3.98 18.57 -0.25
N PHE A 283 -2.66 18.32 -0.32
CA PHE A 283 -1.62 19.34 -0.38
C PHE A 283 -0.87 19.21 -1.71
N ASP A 284 -0.71 20.30 -2.45
CA ASP A 284 -0.21 20.30 -3.81
C ASP A 284 1.31 20.36 -3.89
N LEU A 285 1.99 19.21 -3.93
CA LEU A 285 3.44 19.16 -4.12
C LEU A 285 3.84 19.35 -5.58
N ARG A 286 2.96 19.03 -6.57
CA ARG A 286 3.25 19.23 -7.99
C ARG A 286 3.46 20.69 -8.33
N ALA A 287 2.59 21.56 -7.80
CA ALA A 287 2.73 23.00 -8.03
C ALA A 287 4.08 23.54 -7.53
N ILE A 288 4.60 22.96 -6.45
CA ILE A 288 5.89 23.37 -5.88
C ILE A 288 7.04 22.81 -6.73
N VAL A 289 7.04 21.51 -7.02
CA VAL A 289 8.14 20.87 -7.75
C VAL A 289 8.30 21.43 -9.18
N ARG A 290 7.22 21.93 -9.78
CA ARG A 290 7.20 22.53 -11.14
C ARG A 290 7.36 24.07 -11.14
N SER A 291 7.53 24.70 -9.99
CA SER A 291 7.62 26.18 -9.92
C SER A 291 9.00 26.77 -10.25
N GLY A 292 10.00 25.92 -10.54
CA GLY A 292 11.41 26.31 -10.66
C GLY A 292 11.96 26.43 -12.08
N ASP A 293 11.14 26.35 -13.11
CA ASP A 293 11.62 26.33 -14.51
C ASP A 293 12.32 27.61 -14.97
N ASP A 294 12.35 28.68 -14.17
CA ASP A 294 12.86 30.00 -14.56
C ASP A 294 14.02 30.57 -13.69
N LEU A 295 14.57 29.82 -12.70
CA LEU A 295 15.54 30.41 -11.76
C LEU A 295 16.81 29.59 -11.61
N ASP A 296 17.96 30.19 -11.95
CA ASP A 296 19.30 29.72 -11.57
C ASP A 296 19.42 29.68 -10.04
N GLY A 297 19.67 28.52 -9.43
CA GLY A 297 19.76 28.31 -7.97
C GLY A 297 18.49 27.80 -7.29
N ALA A 298 17.46 27.47 -8.06
CA ALA A 298 16.12 27.12 -7.58
C ALA A 298 16.01 25.75 -6.86
N ASP A 299 17.01 24.87 -6.96
CA ASP A 299 16.86 23.50 -6.45
C ASP A 299 16.75 23.43 -4.92
N ASP A 300 17.58 24.16 -4.19
CA ASP A 300 17.49 24.17 -2.72
C ASP A 300 16.24 24.88 -2.22
N GLU A 301 15.82 25.97 -2.90
CA GLU A 301 14.59 26.71 -2.56
C GLU A 301 13.34 25.86 -2.77
N ILE A 302 13.27 25.11 -3.88
CA ILE A 302 12.15 24.19 -4.15
C ILE A 302 12.12 23.08 -3.09
N ASP A 303 13.25 22.51 -2.73
CA ASP A 303 13.35 21.49 -1.71
C ASP A 303 12.91 22.00 -0.33
N ASP A 304 13.27 23.24 0.03
CA ASP A 304 12.82 23.89 1.27
C ASP A 304 11.31 24.13 1.26
N ARG A 305 10.74 24.55 0.14
CA ARG A 305 9.29 24.73 -0.03
C ARG A 305 8.54 23.40 0.03
N LEU A 306 9.08 22.35 -0.62
CA LEU A 306 8.54 20.99 -0.51
C LEU A 306 8.55 20.51 0.94
N ALA A 307 9.68 20.67 1.63
CA ALA A 307 9.81 20.30 3.03
C ALA A 307 8.79 21.05 3.90
N ALA A 308 8.66 22.37 3.75
CA ALA A 308 7.69 23.17 4.50
C ALA A 308 6.24 22.71 4.25
N GLU A 309 5.87 22.40 3.00
CA GLU A 309 4.52 21.93 2.67
C GLU A 309 4.24 20.53 3.23
N ILE A 310 5.23 19.61 3.18
CA ILE A 310 5.13 18.28 3.80
C ILE A 310 4.93 18.42 5.31
N ALA A 311 5.71 19.28 5.98
CA ALA A 311 5.55 19.53 7.41
C ALA A 311 4.17 20.14 7.74
N ARG A 312 3.70 21.10 6.93
CA ARG A 312 2.36 21.68 7.05
C ARG A 312 1.27 20.63 6.94
N ALA A 313 1.39 19.72 5.97
CA ALA A 313 0.46 18.62 5.77
C ALA A 313 0.42 17.69 6.98
N VAL A 314 1.59 17.24 7.46
CA VAL A 314 1.68 16.36 8.63
C VAL A 314 1.16 17.03 9.90
N GLY A 315 1.39 18.33 10.07
CA GLY A 315 0.80 19.12 11.16
C GLY A 315 -0.74 19.15 11.17
N ARG A 316 -1.41 18.66 10.11
CA ARG A 316 -2.86 18.54 9.98
C ARG A 316 -3.35 17.09 9.93
N LYS A 317 -2.47 16.13 10.20
CA LYS A 317 -2.83 14.71 10.21
C LYS A 317 -3.83 14.41 11.32
N TRP A 318 -4.89 13.68 10.98
CA TRP A 318 -5.95 13.31 11.92
C TRP A 318 -5.48 12.23 12.90
N ALA A 319 -6.14 12.17 14.08
CA ALA A 319 -5.93 11.08 15.04
C ALA A 319 -6.17 9.71 14.42
N GLY A 320 -7.25 9.59 13.63
CA GLY A 320 -7.59 8.35 12.92
C GLY A 320 -8.70 8.57 11.91
N HIS A 321 -8.96 7.55 11.09
CA HIS A 321 -10.18 7.51 10.30
C HIS A 321 -11.38 7.31 11.24
N ARG A 322 -12.54 7.73 10.82
CA ARG A 322 -13.75 7.70 11.66
C ARG A 322 -14.77 6.69 11.17
N ILE A 323 -14.31 5.58 10.56
CA ILE A 323 -15.20 4.52 10.04
C ILE A 323 -16.09 4.02 11.18
N GLY A 324 -17.39 3.96 10.92
CA GLY A 324 -18.40 3.53 11.90
C GLY A 324 -18.84 4.59 12.88
N GLN A 325 -18.28 5.81 12.84
CA GLN A 325 -18.77 6.97 13.60
C GLN A 325 -19.79 7.76 12.77
N VAL A 326 -20.66 8.48 13.46
CA VAL A 326 -21.77 9.25 12.82
C VAL A 326 -21.29 10.38 11.90
N ASP A 327 -20.07 10.84 12.08
CA ASP A 327 -19.44 11.90 11.31
C ASP A 327 -18.38 11.39 10.32
N PHE A 328 -18.36 10.10 10.04
CA PHE A 328 -17.52 9.54 9.00
C PHE A 328 -17.92 10.08 7.63
N VAL A 329 -16.96 10.68 6.93
CA VAL A 329 -17.11 11.13 5.55
C VAL A 329 -16.20 10.29 4.68
N ARG A 330 -16.79 9.61 3.71
CA ARG A 330 -16.06 8.87 2.70
C ARG A 330 -15.33 9.85 1.76
N PRO A 331 -14.04 9.63 1.44
CA PRO A 331 -13.36 10.45 0.44
C PRO A 331 -13.96 10.20 -0.96
N ASP A 332 -13.95 11.25 -1.78
CA ASP A 332 -14.44 11.17 -3.18
C ASP A 332 -13.52 10.32 -4.07
N ARG A 333 -12.25 10.19 -3.70
CA ARG A 333 -11.28 9.40 -4.45
C ARG A 333 -11.42 7.92 -4.15
N SER A 334 -11.34 7.11 -5.19
CA SER A 334 -11.25 5.64 -5.08
C SER A 334 -9.86 5.19 -4.60
N MET A 335 -9.75 3.94 -4.17
CA MET A 335 -8.51 3.32 -3.71
C MET A 335 -7.38 3.44 -4.74
N SER A 336 -7.67 3.25 -6.03
CA SER A 336 -6.69 3.31 -7.11
C SER A 336 -6.07 4.70 -7.34
N GLN A 337 -6.78 5.76 -6.93
CA GLN A 337 -6.30 7.15 -7.06
C GLN A 337 -5.44 7.60 -5.89
N ILE A 338 -5.54 6.93 -4.74
CA ILE A 338 -4.85 7.32 -3.50
C ILE A 338 -3.75 6.36 -3.08
N GLY A 339 -3.51 5.33 -3.88
CA GLY A 339 -2.46 4.36 -3.63
C GLY A 339 -2.78 3.44 -2.46
N GLY A 340 -3.62 2.46 -2.71
CA GLY A 340 -4.05 1.43 -1.77
C GLY A 340 -2.96 0.43 -1.37
#